data_b03f61fb77d91b2e849e6d271ea89fbf
#
_entry.id   b03f61fb77d91b2e849e6d271ea89fbf
#
_cell.length_a   1.000
_cell.length_b   1.000
_cell.length_c   1.000
_cell.angle_alpha   90.00
_cell.angle_beta   90.00
_cell.angle_gamma   90.00
#
_symmetry.space_group_name_H-M   'P 1'
#
loop_
_entity.id
_entity.type
_entity.pdbx_description
1 polymer ?
#
loop_
_entity_poly.entity_id
_entity_poly.type
_entity_poly.pdbx_seq_one_letter_code
_entity_poly.pdbx_strand_id
1 'polypeptide(L)'
;MLRRDILRLGAALAATPFLHSAHAQSAGPRWSTGAAASVARQELYPEVLDGRIYVAGGLLTPNTGVSAHFESYDPATDRWTRLATLPEARHHIALAAAGGLIYGAGGFSGGFPNWRAQASTYVCDPRADRWRDGVPIPYPAAEGVFAAISQRLYLVGGRTRAVEGARHFNEHVDTARAVSFDPATGHWSAIADAPTARNSAAAAVIGGRLYVVGGRQAARQTDGSLRQVNVADLEVYDPKADRWSVLSPMPQAQGGLAAAAHGGCLYVFGGEQWVPEQKVFDSAWVYDPATDRWRALPSLPTPRHGLGAATVGNRIHVIGGGTRVGGDHASVVHEVLVLSDAMT
;
A
#
# COMPACT_ATOMS: atom_id res chain seq x y z
N MET A 1 22.51 37.70 -91.31
CA MET A 1 21.29 37.36 -90.59
C MET A 1 21.69 36.36 -89.50
N LEU A 2 21.88 36.83 -88.30
CA LEU A 2 22.37 36.07 -87.16
C LEU A 2 21.16 35.62 -86.29
N ARG A 3 20.97 34.32 -86.09
CA ARG A 3 20.03 33.76 -85.09
C ARG A 3 20.76 33.64 -83.76
N ARG A 4 20.16 34.22 -82.70
CA ARG A 4 20.57 34.12 -81.31
C ARG A 4 19.87 32.91 -80.68
N ASP A 5 20.64 31.94 -80.24
CA ASP A 5 20.18 30.85 -79.42
C ASP A 5 20.14 31.28 -77.94
N ILE A 6 18.96 31.15 -77.30
CA ILE A 6 18.76 31.43 -75.88
C ILE A 6 18.83 30.08 -75.12
N LEU A 7 19.91 29.87 -74.39
CA LEU A 7 20.03 28.80 -73.43
C LEU A 7 19.13 29.07 -72.21
N ARG A 8 18.17 28.17 -71.94
CA ARG A 8 17.40 28.12 -70.69
C ARG A 8 18.11 27.23 -69.72
N LEU A 9 18.67 27.82 -68.63
CA LEU A 9 19.08 27.05 -67.44
C LEU A 9 17.84 26.65 -66.65
N GLY A 10 17.57 25.35 -66.53
CA GLY A 10 16.60 24.78 -65.58
C GLY A 10 17.22 24.59 -64.23
N ALA A 11 16.79 25.33 -63.20
CA ALA A 11 17.14 25.08 -61.82
C ALA A 11 16.32 23.90 -61.27
N ALA A 12 16.99 22.76 -60.96
CA ALA A 12 16.37 21.64 -60.24
C ALA A 12 16.36 21.96 -58.76
N LEU A 13 15.17 22.20 -58.16
CA LEU A 13 14.97 22.20 -56.72
C LEU A 13 15.05 20.78 -56.17
N ALA A 14 16.10 20.48 -55.44
CA ALA A 14 16.20 19.25 -54.65
C ALA A 14 15.28 19.37 -53.41
N ALA A 15 14.18 18.60 -53.39
CA ALA A 15 13.33 18.46 -52.19
C ALA A 15 14.02 17.53 -51.22
N THR A 16 14.52 18.04 -50.10
CA THR A 16 14.97 17.22 -48.96
C THR A 16 13.74 16.65 -48.27
N PRO A 17 13.69 15.31 -48.04
CA PRO A 17 12.60 14.73 -47.27
C PRO A 17 12.80 15.09 -45.77
N PHE A 18 11.83 15.81 -45.24
CA PHE A 18 11.71 15.97 -43.79
C PHE A 18 11.40 14.59 -43.19
N LEU A 19 12.39 13.96 -42.57
CA LEU A 19 12.21 12.82 -41.70
C LEU A 19 11.43 13.29 -40.46
N HIS A 20 10.11 13.07 -40.47
CA HIS A 20 9.31 13.17 -39.26
C HIS A 20 9.76 12.04 -38.32
N SER A 21 10.58 12.35 -37.32
CA SER A 21 10.80 11.48 -36.21
C SER A 21 9.46 11.29 -35.50
N ALA A 22 8.81 10.18 -35.76
CA ALA A 22 7.68 9.74 -34.96
C ALA A 22 8.21 9.54 -33.53
N HIS A 23 8.00 10.52 -32.66
CA HIS A 23 8.15 10.32 -31.24
C HIS A 23 7.13 9.25 -30.88
N ALA A 24 7.61 8.05 -30.56
CA ALA A 24 6.79 7.01 -29.96
C ALA A 24 6.20 7.62 -28.68
N GLN A 25 4.92 7.96 -28.71
CA GLN A 25 4.19 8.36 -27.52
C GLN A 25 4.34 7.20 -26.53
N SER A 26 5.04 7.41 -25.41
CA SER A 26 5.15 6.41 -24.37
C SER A 26 3.74 5.99 -23.97
N ALA A 27 3.43 4.72 -24.10
CA ALA A 27 2.13 4.20 -23.70
C ALA A 27 1.94 4.49 -22.21
N GLY A 28 0.82 5.13 -21.83
CA GLY A 28 0.50 5.43 -20.44
C GLY A 28 0.44 4.19 -19.55
N PRO A 29 0.23 4.36 -18.24
CA PRO A 29 0.09 3.24 -17.30
C PRO A 29 -0.98 2.25 -17.75
N ARG A 30 -0.69 0.95 -17.68
CA ARG A 30 -1.63 -0.10 -18.10
C ARG A 30 -1.64 -1.25 -17.11
N TRP A 31 -2.81 -1.86 -16.94
CA TRP A 31 -2.97 -3.06 -16.12
C TRP A 31 -2.58 -4.33 -16.89
N SER A 32 -2.01 -5.27 -16.16
CA SER A 32 -1.78 -6.66 -16.57
C SER A 32 -2.07 -7.57 -15.39
N THR A 33 -2.12 -8.87 -15.63
CA THR A 33 -2.37 -9.88 -14.59
C THR A 33 -1.07 -10.59 -14.27
N GLY A 34 -0.78 -10.78 -12.99
CA GLY A 34 0.27 -11.66 -12.47
C GLY A 34 -0.30 -13.01 -12.03
N ALA A 35 0.56 -13.97 -11.70
CA ALA A 35 0.14 -15.24 -11.13
C ALA A 35 -0.68 -15.01 -9.86
N ALA A 36 -1.85 -15.66 -9.76
CA ALA A 36 -2.74 -15.54 -8.62
C ALA A 36 -2.05 -15.98 -7.32
N ALA A 37 -2.35 -15.30 -6.20
CA ALA A 37 -1.89 -15.71 -4.88
C ALA A 37 -2.36 -17.13 -4.55
N SER A 38 -1.59 -17.86 -3.73
CA SER A 38 -1.90 -19.28 -3.46
C SER A 38 -3.12 -19.47 -2.56
N VAL A 39 -3.49 -18.45 -1.78
CA VAL A 39 -4.62 -18.46 -0.84
C VAL A 39 -5.40 -17.16 -0.95
N ALA A 40 -6.73 -17.25 -1.06
CA ALA A 40 -7.62 -16.11 -1.05
C ALA A 40 -7.61 -15.44 0.33
N ARG A 41 -7.14 -14.19 0.39
CA ARG A 41 -6.98 -13.43 1.63
C ARG A 41 -7.23 -11.95 1.39
N GLN A 42 -7.65 -11.28 2.43
CA GLN A 42 -7.77 -9.82 2.49
C GLN A 42 -7.12 -9.27 3.77
N GLU A 43 -7.05 -7.98 3.91
CA GLU A 43 -6.35 -7.26 4.97
C GLU A 43 -4.85 -7.58 4.96
N LEU A 44 -4.24 -7.30 3.80
CA LEU A 44 -2.87 -7.63 3.48
C LEU A 44 -2.00 -6.37 3.42
N TYR A 45 -0.82 -6.46 4.02
CA TYR A 45 0.19 -5.39 4.04
C TYR A 45 1.52 -5.96 3.57
N PRO A 46 1.73 -6.08 2.24
CA PRO A 46 2.93 -6.69 1.68
C PRO A 46 4.17 -5.82 1.90
N GLU A 47 5.33 -6.47 1.86
CA GLU A 47 6.62 -5.80 1.90
C GLU A 47 7.55 -6.34 0.81
N VAL A 48 8.48 -5.50 0.36
CA VAL A 48 9.48 -5.86 -0.64
C VAL A 48 10.85 -6.02 0.00
N LEU A 49 11.48 -7.15 -0.26
CA LEU A 49 12.86 -7.41 0.12
C LEU A 49 13.60 -8.16 -1.00
N ASP A 50 14.77 -7.67 -1.38
CA ASP A 50 15.63 -8.27 -2.42
C ASP A 50 14.86 -8.54 -3.74
N GLY A 51 13.97 -7.61 -4.15
CA GLY A 51 13.18 -7.70 -5.38
C GLY A 51 12.03 -8.70 -5.36
N ARG A 52 11.71 -9.30 -4.22
CA ARG A 52 10.57 -10.18 -3.99
C ARG A 52 9.53 -9.50 -3.12
N ILE A 53 8.25 -9.85 -3.34
CA ILE A 53 7.13 -9.37 -2.55
C ILE A 53 6.74 -10.44 -1.54
N TYR A 54 6.61 -10.07 -0.28
CA TYR A 54 6.26 -10.96 0.83
C TYR A 54 4.90 -10.59 1.39
N VAL A 55 4.05 -11.60 1.62
CA VAL A 55 2.68 -11.44 2.11
C VAL A 55 2.41 -12.41 3.23
N ALA A 56 2.05 -11.90 4.40
CA ALA A 56 1.80 -12.71 5.60
C ALA A 56 0.38 -12.50 6.14
N GLY A 57 -0.19 -13.55 6.71
CA GLY A 57 -1.47 -13.49 7.43
C GLY A 57 -2.67 -13.20 6.53
N GLY A 58 -3.63 -12.47 7.07
CA GLY A 58 -4.86 -12.01 6.41
C GLY A 58 -6.13 -12.71 6.89
N LEU A 59 -7.29 -12.12 6.56
CA LEU A 59 -8.60 -12.73 6.76
C LEU A 59 -8.93 -13.68 5.61
N LEU A 60 -9.54 -14.80 5.95
CA LEU A 60 -10.07 -15.80 5.02
C LEU A 60 -11.58 -15.58 4.80
N THR A 61 -12.15 -16.31 3.87
CA THR A 61 -13.61 -16.41 3.70
C THR A 61 -14.08 -17.79 4.20
N PRO A 62 -15.02 -17.85 5.17
CA PRO A 62 -15.65 -16.72 5.88
C PRO A 62 -14.66 -15.97 6.80
N ASN A 63 -15.01 -14.74 7.17
CA ASN A 63 -14.17 -13.83 7.98
C ASN A 63 -13.94 -14.27 9.45
N THR A 64 -14.48 -15.41 9.83
CA THR A 64 -14.13 -16.10 11.09
C THR A 64 -12.77 -16.80 11.00
N GLY A 65 -12.27 -17.01 9.79
CA GLY A 65 -10.97 -17.61 9.51
C GLY A 65 -9.84 -16.58 9.48
N VAL A 66 -8.73 -16.87 10.17
CA VAL A 66 -7.52 -16.06 10.21
C VAL A 66 -6.35 -16.89 9.71
N SER A 67 -5.54 -16.33 8.84
CA SER A 67 -4.44 -17.03 8.20
C SER A 67 -3.12 -16.85 8.96
N ALA A 68 -2.32 -17.91 9.03
CA ALA A 68 -0.90 -17.85 9.36
C ALA A 68 -0.03 -17.99 8.09
N HIS A 69 -0.65 -18.04 6.90
CA HIS A 69 0.06 -18.27 5.66
C HIS A 69 1.06 -17.15 5.36
N PHE A 70 2.24 -17.54 4.92
CA PHE A 70 3.30 -16.64 4.48
C PHE A 70 3.84 -17.14 3.15
N GLU A 71 3.98 -16.25 2.21
CA GLU A 71 4.46 -16.56 0.86
C GLU A 71 5.23 -15.38 0.28
N SER A 72 6.13 -15.68 -0.65
CA SER A 72 6.82 -14.69 -1.45
C SER A 72 6.46 -14.82 -2.93
N TYR A 73 6.38 -13.69 -3.62
CA TYR A 73 6.22 -13.61 -5.06
C TYR A 73 7.51 -13.13 -5.71
N ASP A 74 7.93 -13.82 -6.76
CA ASP A 74 9.07 -13.46 -7.59
C ASP A 74 8.58 -12.88 -8.93
N PRO A 75 8.69 -11.55 -9.15
CA PRO A 75 8.24 -10.92 -10.39
C PRO A 75 9.02 -11.35 -11.64
N ALA A 76 10.24 -11.84 -11.49
CA ALA A 76 11.07 -12.26 -12.62
C ALA A 76 10.59 -13.59 -13.22
N THR A 77 10.01 -14.47 -12.39
CA THR A 77 9.51 -15.78 -12.79
C THR A 77 8.00 -15.91 -12.78
N ASP A 78 7.29 -14.86 -12.33
CA ASP A 78 5.83 -14.83 -12.12
C ASP A 78 5.34 -16.00 -11.24
N ARG A 79 6.02 -16.23 -10.10
CA ARG A 79 5.74 -17.39 -9.23
C ARG A 79 5.63 -17.04 -7.76
N TRP A 80 4.67 -17.67 -7.10
CA TRP A 80 4.53 -17.70 -5.65
C TRP A 80 5.26 -18.87 -5.05
N THR A 81 5.92 -18.65 -3.91
CA THR A 81 6.58 -19.68 -3.11
C THR A 81 6.05 -19.59 -1.68
N ARG A 82 5.50 -20.71 -1.18
CA ARG A 82 5.10 -20.82 0.21
C ARG A 82 6.33 -20.89 1.12
N LEU A 83 6.29 -20.14 2.21
CA LEU A 83 7.33 -20.07 3.23
C LEU A 83 6.81 -20.55 4.59
N ALA A 84 7.69 -20.60 5.60
CA ALA A 84 7.33 -20.95 6.98
C ALA A 84 6.25 -20.01 7.51
N THR A 85 5.17 -20.57 8.03
CA THR A 85 4.01 -19.82 8.52
C THR A 85 4.34 -18.89 9.68
N LEU A 86 3.56 -17.83 9.85
CA LEU A 86 3.59 -17.01 11.07
C LEU A 86 3.46 -17.90 12.32
N PRO A 87 4.14 -17.56 13.42
CA PRO A 87 4.00 -18.28 14.71
C PRO A 87 2.57 -18.32 15.24
N GLU A 88 1.79 -17.28 14.96
CA GLU A 88 0.36 -17.21 15.27
C GLU A 88 -0.38 -16.57 14.10
N ALA A 89 -1.56 -17.10 13.77
CA ALA A 89 -2.42 -16.53 12.74
C ALA A 89 -2.82 -15.10 13.05
N ARG A 90 -2.68 -14.19 12.08
CA ARG A 90 -2.94 -12.76 12.19
C ARG A 90 -3.62 -12.23 10.94
N HIS A 91 -4.52 -11.27 11.11
CA HIS A 91 -4.93 -10.36 10.05
C HIS A 91 -4.54 -8.93 10.41
N HIS A 92 -4.46 -8.05 9.42
CA HIS A 92 -3.96 -6.69 9.59
C HIS A 92 -2.57 -6.63 10.29
N ILE A 93 -1.76 -7.66 10.13
CA ILE A 93 -0.35 -7.63 10.51
C ILE A 93 0.41 -6.85 9.44
N ALA A 94 1.06 -5.77 9.83
CA ALA A 94 1.82 -4.95 8.90
C ALA A 94 3.26 -5.46 8.80
N LEU A 95 3.81 -5.52 7.57
CA LEU A 95 5.18 -5.91 7.30
C LEU A 95 6.06 -4.69 7.00
N ALA A 96 7.33 -4.77 7.38
CA ALA A 96 8.37 -3.84 6.96
C ALA A 96 9.72 -4.56 6.90
N ALA A 97 10.62 -4.12 6.00
CA ALA A 97 11.92 -4.76 5.80
C ALA A 97 13.07 -3.85 6.27
N ALA A 98 13.98 -4.39 7.06
CA ALA A 98 15.22 -3.74 7.47
C ALA A 98 16.33 -4.76 7.71
N GLY A 99 17.57 -4.42 7.34
CA GLY A 99 18.74 -5.26 7.58
C GLY A 99 18.68 -6.65 6.92
N GLY A 100 17.94 -6.81 5.81
CA GLY A 100 17.74 -8.10 5.15
C GLY A 100 16.74 -9.03 5.85
N LEU A 101 16.00 -8.51 6.82
CA LEU A 101 14.95 -9.21 7.58
C LEU A 101 13.59 -8.58 7.33
N ILE A 102 12.53 -9.38 7.48
CA ILE A 102 11.14 -8.93 7.46
C ILE A 102 10.60 -8.90 8.89
N TYR A 103 10.03 -7.78 9.27
CA TYR A 103 9.37 -7.58 10.56
C TYR A 103 7.87 -7.56 10.35
N GLY A 104 7.15 -8.37 11.13
CA GLY A 104 5.69 -8.33 11.20
C GLY A 104 5.26 -7.75 12.55
N ALA A 105 4.48 -6.69 12.55
CA ALA A 105 4.12 -5.95 13.76
C ALA A 105 2.62 -6.01 14.04
N GLY A 106 2.23 -6.34 15.26
CA GLY A 106 0.87 -6.27 15.78
C GLY A 106 -0.14 -7.13 15.02
N GLY A 107 -1.21 -6.48 14.54
CA GLY A 107 -2.35 -7.13 13.92
C GLY A 107 -3.35 -7.69 14.93
N PHE A 108 -4.45 -8.27 14.42
CA PHE A 108 -5.44 -8.95 15.25
C PHE A 108 -5.24 -10.46 15.20
N SER A 109 -5.39 -11.12 16.35
CA SER A 109 -5.70 -12.55 16.43
C SER A 109 -7.21 -12.75 16.61
N GLY A 110 -7.71 -13.93 16.19
CA GLY A 110 -9.14 -14.27 16.20
C GLY A 110 -9.89 -13.70 15.01
N GLY A 111 -10.91 -14.44 14.57
CA GLY A 111 -11.83 -14.01 13.49
C GLY A 111 -13.02 -13.25 14.04
N PHE A 112 -13.79 -12.62 13.14
CA PHE A 112 -14.99 -11.85 13.50
C PHE A 112 -16.00 -12.68 14.33
N PRO A 113 -16.56 -12.12 15.41
CA PRO A 113 -16.36 -10.76 15.93
C PRO A 113 -15.26 -10.66 17.00
N ASN A 114 -14.52 -11.74 17.26
CA ASN A 114 -13.60 -11.89 18.39
C ASN A 114 -12.17 -11.44 18.03
N TRP A 115 -12.01 -10.19 17.66
CA TRP A 115 -10.70 -9.59 17.33
C TRP A 115 -9.96 -9.16 18.59
N ARG A 116 -8.67 -9.44 18.63
CA ARG A 116 -7.79 -9.04 19.72
C ARG A 116 -6.52 -8.42 19.16
N ALA A 117 -6.37 -7.10 19.32
CA ALA A 117 -5.14 -6.41 18.95
C ALA A 117 -3.95 -6.93 19.75
N GLN A 118 -2.82 -7.15 19.08
CA GLN A 118 -1.61 -7.72 19.64
C GLN A 118 -0.47 -6.70 19.73
N ALA A 119 0.39 -6.86 20.72
CA ALA A 119 1.64 -6.11 20.82
C ALA A 119 2.84 -6.93 20.32
N SER A 120 2.68 -8.22 20.07
CA SER A 120 3.77 -9.08 19.59
C SER A 120 4.25 -8.64 18.21
N THR A 121 5.55 -8.75 18.02
CA THR A 121 6.22 -8.64 16.72
C THR A 121 6.90 -9.94 16.39
N TYR A 122 7.05 -10.21 15.11
CA TYR A 122 7.78 -11.36 14.59
C TYR A 122 8.86 -10.88 13.63
N VAL A 123 9.98 -11.60 13.57
CA VAL A 123 11.09 -11.29 12.67
C VAL A 123 11.38 -12.53 11.84
N CYS A 124 11.29 -12.40 10.53
CA CYS A 124 11.63 -13.45 9.58
C CYS A 124 12.99 -13.20 8.94
N ASP A 125 13.82 -14.22 8.88
CA ASP A 125 14.92 -14.31 7.94
C ASP A 125 14.44 -15.16 6.74
N PRO A 126 14.12 -14.53 5.59
CA PRO A 126 13.60 -15.26 4.43
C PRO A 126 14.59 -16.25 3.82
N ARG A 127 15.91 -16.08 4.07
CA ARG A 127 16.94 -16.98 3.58
C ARG A 127 17.00 -18.27 4.41
N ALA A 128 16.69 -18.16 5.71
CA ALA A 128 16.59 -19.28 6.61
C ALA A 128 15.17 -19.88 6.67
N ASP A 129 14.20 -19.25 6.01
CA ASP A 129 12.78 -19.56 6.03
C ASP A 129 12.28 -19.80 7.47
N ARG A 130 12.56 -18.84 8.36
CA ARG A 130 12.25 -19.00 9.79
C ARG A 130 11.84 -17.70 10.45
N TRP A 131 10.74 -17.77 11.23
CA TRP A 131 10.29 -16.72 12.13
C TRP A 131 10.85 -16.90 13.53
N ARG A 132 11.04 -15.79 14.23
CA ARG A 132 11.32 -15.71 15.66
C ARG A 132 10.53 -14.57 16.27
N ASP A 133 10.36 -14.59 17.59
CA ASP A 133 9.81 -13.44 18.31
C ASP A 133 10.72 -12.23 18.18
N GLY A 134 10.10 -11.06 18.00
CA GLY A 134 10.72 -9.75 18.04
C GLY A 134 10.44 -9.03 19.36
N VAL A 135 10.96 -7.82 19.50
CA VAL A 135 10.67 -6.95 20.66
C VAL A 135 9.25 -6.43 20.53
N PRO A 136 8.36 -6.69 21.52
CA PRO A 136 6.97 -6.26 21.43
C PRO A 136 6.82 -4.74 21.25
N ILE A 137 5.77 -4.33 20.53
CA ILE A 137 5.34 -2.92 20.47
C ILE A 137 4.95 -2.48 21.88
N PRO A 138 5.18 -1.22 22.29
CA PRO A 138 4.84 -0.71 23.63
C PRO A 138 3.34 -0.79 23.98
N TYR A 139 2.48 -1.00 22.99
CA TYR A 139 1.01 -1.12 23.15
C TYR A 139 0.43 -2.06 22.07
N PRO A 140 -0.71 -2.72 22.31
CA PRO A 140 -1.37 -3.49 21.26
C PRO A 140 -1.79 -2.61 20.09
N ALA A 141 -1.43 -2.99 18.87
CA ALA A 141 -1.73 -2.23 17.65
C ALA A 141 -2.17 -3.16 16.50
N ALA A 142 -3.16 -2.72 15.73
CA ALA A 142 -3.61 -3.37 14.51
C ALA A 142 -4.13 -2.32 13.51
N GLU A 143 -4.26 -2.65 12.22
CA GLU A 143 -4.72 -1.74 11.17
C GLU A 143 -3.91 -0.44 11.04
N GLY A 144 -2.72 -0.38 11.63
CA GLY A 144 -1.78 0.72 11.48
C GLY A 144 -0.89 0.53 10.26
N VAL A 145 -0.22 1.61 9.84
CA VAL A 145 0.80 1.54 8.80
C VAL A 145 2.17 1.25 9.43
N PHE A 146 2.95 0.41 8.76
CA PHE A 146 4.29 0.04 9.20
C PHE A 146 5.25 0.13 8.02
N ALA A 147 6.33 0.87 8.17
CA ALA A 147 7.27 1.10 7.06
C ALA A 147 8.69 1.29 7.58
N ALA A 148 9.67 1.04 6.70
CA ALA A 148 11.08 1.27 6.99
C ALA A 148 11.58 2.57 6.34
N ILE A 149 12.30 3.39 7.14
CA ILE A 149 13.05 4.53 6.63
C ILE A 149 14.48 4.41 7.18
N SER A 150 15.46 4.31 6.28
CA SER A 150 16.89 4.25 6.66
C SER A 150 17.18 3.22 7.77
N GLN A 151 16.68 1.99 7.60
CA GLN A 151 16.83 0.86 8.53
C GLN A 151 16.08 0.99 9.87
N ARG A 152 15.40 2.08 10.15
CA ARG A 152 14.51 2.23 11.29
C ARG A 152 13.06 1.97 10.86
N LEU A 153 12.28 1.30 11.71
CA LEU A 153 10.88 0.96 11.43
C LEU A 153 9.95 1.94 12.13
N TYR A 154 8.86 2.29 11.48
CA TYR A 154 7.87 3.26 11.95
C TYR A 154 6.49 2.64 11.93
N LEU A 155 5.81 2.60 13.09
CA LEU A 155 4.43 2.16 13.23
C LEU A 155 3.57 3.35 13.61
N VAL A 156 2.52 3.60 12.84
CA VAL A 156 1.68 4.79 13.00
C VAL A 156 0.21 4.45 12.92
N GLY A 157 -0.57 5.00 13.83
CA GLY A 157 -2.03 4.94 13.80
C GLY A 157 -2.59 3.54 14.00
N GLY A 158 -3.72 3.28 13.34
CA GLY A 158 -4.47 2.04 13.47
C GLY A 158 -5.41 2.03 14.65
N ARG A 159 -5.64 0.86 15.20
CA ARG A 159 -6.52 0.63 16.36
C ARG A 159 -5.75 0.02 17.52
N THR A 160 -6.11 0.46 18.71
CA THR A 160 -5.62 -0.09 19.97
C THR A 160 -6.79 -0.52 20.85
N ARG A 161 -6.53 -1.27 21.90
CA ARG A 161 -7.56 -1.68 22.86
C ARG A 161 -8.12 -0.48 23.59
N ALA A 162 -9.46 -0.34 23.64
CA ALA A 162 -10.13 0.68 24.43
C ALA A 162 -10.13 0.35 25.93
N VAL A 163 -10.11 -0.96 26.25
CA VAL A 163 -10.10 -1.50 27.62
C VAL A 163 -9.12 -2.64 27.70
N GLU A 164 -8.58 -2.87 28.89
CA GLU A 164 -7.75 -4.05 29.14
C GLU A 164 -8.55 -5.32 28.90
N GLY A 165 -7.93 -6.32 28.24
CA GLY A 165 -8.59 -7.58 27.92
C GLY A 165 -9.59 -7.54 26.78
N ALA A 166 -9.69 -6.43 26.00
CA ALA A 166 -10.54 -6.31 24.82
C ALA A 166 -10.40 -7.54 23.89
N ARG A 167 -11.55 -8.11 23.51
CA ARG A 167 -11.64 -9.33 22.69
C ARG A 167 -12.65 -9.24 21.56
N HIS A 168 -13.38 -8.15 21.46
CA HIS A 168 -14.38 -7.90 20.44
C HIS A 168 -13.96 -6.71 19.56
N PHE A 169 -14.28 -6.74 18.27
CA PHE A 169 -13.83 -5.69 17.34
C PHE A 169 -14.29 -4.28 17.75
N ASN A 170 -15.46 -4.16 18.41
CA ASN A 170 -15.98 -2.88 18.92
C ASN A 170 -15.27 -2.37 20.19
N GLU A 171 -14.41 -3.17 20.80
CA GLU A 171 -13.63 -2.80 21.99
C GLU A 171 -12.25 -2.22 21.65
N HIS A 172 -12.12 -1.76 20.43
CA HIS A 172 -10.91 -1.09 19.93
C HIS A 172 -11.26 0.33 19.48
N VAL A 173 -10.31 1.22 19.66
CA VAL A 173 -10.40 2.64 19.29
C VAL A 173 -9.31 3.04 18.33
N ASP A 174 -9.59 4.02 17.49
CA ASP A 174 -8.60 4.59 16.58
C ASP A 174 -7.54 5.35 17.39
N THR A 175 -6.33 5.30 16.93
CA THR A 175 -5.20 5.98 17.57
C THR A 175 -4.38 6.77 16.56
N ALA A 176 -3.81 7.88 17.03
CA ALA A 176 -2.82 8.66 16.30
C ALA A 176 -1.38 8.30 16.71
N ARG A 177 -1.22 7.42 17.70
CA ARG A 177 0.09 7.07 18.27
C ARG A 177 1.06 6.65 17.17
N ALA A 178 2.29 7.12 17.32
CA ALA A 178 3.38 6.77 16.45
C ALA A 178 4.61 6.36 17.28
N VAL A 179 5.26 5.29 16.84
CA VAL A 179 6.49 4.79 17.46
C VAL A 179 7.49 4.38 16.38
N SER A 180 8.77 4.52 16.68
CA SER A 180 9.85 4.01 15.85
C SER A 180 10.60 2.89 16.56
N PHE A 181 11.04 1.90 15.80
CA PHE A 181 11.88 0.79 16.27
C PHE A 181 13.27 0.88 15.64
N ASP A 182 14.29 0.74 16.45
CA ASP A 182 15.67 0.64 16.01
C ASP A 182 16.13 -0.82 16.09
N PRO A 183 16.26 -1.53 14.96
CA PRO A 183 16.70 -2.92 14.95
C PRO A 183 18.10 -3.14 15.52
N ALA A 184 18.99 -2.14 15.45
CA ALA A 184 20.37 -2.25 15.94
C ALA A 184 20.44 -2.28 17.48
N THR A 185 19.53 -1.54 18.15
CA THR A 185 19.47 -1.47 19.61
C THR A 185 18.34 -2.32 20.20
N GLY A 186 17.38 -2.77 19.35
CA GLY A 186 16.18 -3.48 19.81
C GLY A 186 15.22 -2.62 20.61
N HIS A 187 15.19 -1.30 20.39
CA HIS A 187 14.42 -0.38 21.21
C HIS A 187 13.31 0.34 20.43
N TRP A 188 12.09 0.38 21.03
CA TRP A 188 10.98 1.22 20.58
C TRP A 188 11.04 2.58 21.26
N SER A 189 10.85 3.65 20.49
CA SER A 189 10.78 5.05 20.98
C SER A 189 9.50 5.70 20.50
N ALA A 190 8.85 6.50 21.36
CA ALA A 190 7.77 7.38 20.93
C ALA A 190 8.33 8.45 19.97
N ILE A 191 7.54 8.81 18.98
CA ILE A 191 7.76 9.90 18.04
C ILE A 191 6.51 10.79 18.02
N ALA A 192 6.53 11.91 17.31
CA ALA A 192 5.37 12.77 17.18
C ALA A 192 4.17 12.00 16.65
N ASP A 193 3.04 12.05 17.35
CA ASP A 193 1.78 11.41 16.95
C ASP A 193 1.26 12.02 15.63
N ALA A 194 0.58 11.21 14.81
CA ALA A 194 -0.04 11.66 13.57
C ALA A 194 -1.15 12.70 13.86
N PRO A 195 -1.40 13.67 12.97
CA PRO A 195 -2.49 14.63 13.14
C PRO A 195 -3.86 13.97 13.25
N THR A 196 -4.08 12.88 12.50
CA THR A 196 -5.36 12.18 12.40
C THR A 196 -5.29 10.78 13.01
N ALA A 197 -6.07 10.52 14.07
CA ALA A 197 -6.30 9.17 14.58
C ALA A 197 -7.16 8.41 13.58
N ARG A 198 -6.65 7.31 13.00
CA ARG A 198 -7.36 6.55 11.95
C ARG A 198 -6.85 5.13 11.84
N ASN A 199 -7.70 4.25 11.33
CA ASN A 199 -7.41 2.87 11.01
C ASN A 199 -7.48 2.60 9.50
N SER A 200 -7.01 1.45 9.05
CA SER A 200 -7.10 0.98 7.66
C SER A 200 -6.65 2.03 6.63
N ALA A 201 -5.68 2.86 7.00
CA ALA A 201 -4.95 3.76 6.11
C ALA A 201 -3.89 2.99 5.32
N ALA A 202 -3.39 3.60 4.25
CA ALA A 202 -2.25 3.11 3.52
C ALA A 202 -1.06 4.06 3.64
N ALA A 203 0.15 3.56 3.36
CA ALA A 203 1.35 4.38 3.42
C ALA A 203 2.39 3.97 2.40
N ALA A 204 3.28 4.91 2.09
CA ALA A 204 4.51 4.64 1.35
C ALA A 204 5.62 5.63 1.78
N VAL A 205 6.87 5.22 1.54
CA VAL A 205 8.04 6.05 1.82
C VAL A 205 8.53 6.69 0.53
N ILE A 206 8.64 8.01 0.53
CA ILE A 206 9.14 8.79 -0.61
C ILE A 206 10.18 9.80 -0.09
N GLY A 207 11.38 9.77 -0.66
CA GLY A 207 12.44 10.71 -0.29
C GLY A 207 12.82 10.68 1.20
N GLY A 208 12.69 9.51 1.86
CA GLY A 208 12.98 9.34 3.28
C GLY A 208 11.91 9.92 4.23
N ARG A 209 10.70 10.17 3.74
CA ARG A 209 9.53 10.61 4.50
C ARG A 209 8.40 9.59 4.37
N LEU A 210 7.60 9.44 5.44
CA LEU A 210 6.45 8.53 5.46
C LEU A 210 5.18 9.30 5.11
N TYR A 211 4.56 8.93 4.00
CA TYR A 211 3.27 9.45 3.56
C TYR A 211 2.17 8.49 4.02
N VAL A 212 1.17 8.99 4.73
CA VAL A 212 0.02 8.23 5.24
C VAL A 212 -1.25 8.80 4.66
N VAL A 213 -2.07 7.96 4.02
CA VAL A 213 -3.20 8.40 3.20
C VAL A 213 -4.47 7.62 3.48
N GLY A 214 -5.63 8.32 3.45
CA GLY A 214 -6.95 7.72 3.59
C GLY A 214 -7.17 7.07 4.95
N GLY A 215 -7.94 6.00 4.95
CA GLY A 215 -8.31 5.27 6.16
C GLY A 215 -9.70 5.59 6.66
N ARG A 216 -9.99 5.22 7.89
CA ARG A 216 -11.29 5.39 8.55
C ARG A 216 -11.14 5.97 9.95
N GLN A 217 -12.19 6.63 10.40
CA GLN A 217 -12.39 7.06 11.79
C GLN A 217 -13.73 6.57 12.31
N ALA A 218 -13.78 6.21 13.59
CA ALA A 218 -15.04 5.98 14.28
C ALA A 218 -15.72 7.34 14.51
N ALA A 219 -16.86 7.56 13.88
CA ALA A 219 -17.66 8.78 14.01
C ALA A 219 -19.03 8.46 14.62
N ARG A 220 -19.44 9.28 15.60
CA ARG A 220 -20.79 9.20 16.18
C ARG A 220 -21.80 9.79 15.20
N GLN A 221 -22.79 9.01 14.85
CA GLN A 221 -23.89 9.42 13.97
C GLN A 221 -24.97 10.18 14.76
N THR A 222 -25.91 10.80 14.06
CA THR A 222 -27.04 11.54 14.66
C THR A 222 -27.96 10.66 15.49
N ASP A 223 -28.04 9.36 15.19
CA ASP A 223 -28.77 8.35 15.95
C ASP A 223 -28.03 7.81 17.18
N GLY A 224 -26.82 8.36 17.46
CA GLY A 224 -25.98 7.95 18.57
C GLY A 224 -25.10 6.73 18.28
N SER A 225 -25.27 6.04 17.16
CA SER A 225 -24.43 4.90 16.78
C SER A 225 -23.01 5.33 16.41
N LEU A 226 -22.02 4.43 16.55
CA LEU A 226 -20.69 4.61 16.01
C LEU A 226 -20.58 3.92 14.65
N ARG A 227 -20.12 4.65 13.65
CA ARG A 227 -19.85 4.14 12.32
C ARG A 227 -18.42 4.43 11.92
N GLN A 228 -17.85 3.56 11.10
CA GLN A 228 -16.57 3.81 10.45
C GLN A 228 -16.80 4.69 9.22
N VAL A 229 -16.24 5.90 9.25
CA VAL A 229 -16.34 6.90 8.16
C VAL A 229 -14.98 7.05 7.52
N ASN A 230 -14.93 7.01 6.19
CA ASN A 230 -13.69 7.19 5.45
C ASN A 230 -13.20 8.63 5.56
N VAL A 231 -11.86 8.77 5.58
CA VAL A 231 -11.16 10.06 5.51
C VAL A 231 -10.33 10.15 4.23
N ALA A 232 -10.11 11.38 3.77
CA ALA A 232 -9.32 11.66 2.56
C ALA A 232 -7.94 12.20 2.88
N ASP A 233 -7.62 12.36 4.16
CA ASP A 233 -6.39 13.03 4.62
C ASP A 233 -5.13 12.37 4.06
N LEU A 234 -4.21 13.22 3.60
CA LEU A 234 -2.84 12.88 3.28
C LEU A 234 -1.92 13.63 4.23
N GLU A 235 -1.10 12.90 4.96
CA GLU A 235 -0.16 13.43 5.94
C GLU A 235 1.23 12.88 5.67
N VAL A 236 2.25 13.70 5.90
CA VAL A 236 3.65 13.31 5.73
C VAL A 236 4.43 13.53 7.02
N TYR A 237 5.15 12.50 7.44
CA TYR A 237 6.08 12.54 8.56
C TYR A 237 7.52 12.73 8.09
N ASP A 238 8.21 13.71 8.63
CA ASP A 238 9.65 13.93 8.44
C ASP A 238 10.40 13.41 9.68
N PRO A 239 11.11 12.28 9.59
CA PRO A 239 11.80 11.69 10.73
C PRO A 239 13.02 12.52 11.21
N LYS A 240 13.55 13.43 10.39
CA LYS A 240 14.65 14.31 10.79
C LYS A 240 14.19 15.44 11.69
N ALA A 241 12.96 15.90 11.47
CA ALA A 241 12.35 16.99 12.24
C ALA A 241 11.42 16.49 13.35
N ASP A 242 11.13 15.18 13.40
CA ASP A 242 10.09 14.56 14.23
C ASP A 242 8.77 15.33 14.13
N ARG A 243 8.29 15.57 12.90
CA ARG A 243 7.13 16.42 12.65
C ARG A 243 6.28 15.94 11.48
N TRP A 244 4.97 16.12 11.64
CA TRP A 244 3.97 15.91 10.59
C TRP A 244 3.63 17.20 9.86
N SER A 245 3.21 17.06 8.61
CA SER A 245 2.58 18.09 7.78
C SER A 245 1.37 17.50 7.07
N VAL A 246 0.32 18.31 6.93
CA VAL A 246 -0.89 17.96 6.18
C VAL A 246 -0.70 18.44 4.75
N LEU A 247 -1.07 17.61 3.79
CA LEU A 247 -0.96 17.84 2.35
C LEU A 247 -2.36 17.85 1.71
N SER A 248 -2.43 18.12 0.40
CA SER A 248 -3.69 18.08 -0.34
C SER A 248 -4.37 16.72 -0.20
N PRO A 249 -5.63 16.66 0.28
CA PRO A 249 -6.34 15.42 0.52
C PRO A 249 -6.63 14.69 -0.79
N MET A 250 -6.87 13.37 -0.69
CA MET A 250 -7.34 12.57 -1.82
C MET A 250 -8.65 13.12 -2.40
N PRO A 251 -8.87 12.99 -3.73
CA PRO A 251 -10.13 13.39 -4.35
C PRO A 251 -11.35 12.60 -3.85
N GLN A 252 -11.12 11.43 -3.26
CA GLN A 252 -12.15 10.55 -2.73
C GLN A 252 -11.69 9.92 -1.41
N ALA A 253 -12.50 10.03 -0.36
CA ALA A 253 -12.24 9.37 0.91
C ALA A 253 -12.38 7.85 0.78
N GLN A 254 -11.35 7.09 1.16
CA GLN A 254 -11.30 5.63 1.03
C GLN A 254 -10.65 5.01 2.25
N GLY A 255 -11.20 3.89 2.73
CA GLY A 255 -10.63 3.09 3.81
C GLY A 255 -10.36 1.65 3.36
N GLY A 256 -9.36 0.98 3.94
CA GLY A 256 -8.94 -0.35 3.49
C GLY A 256 -8.33 -0.33 2.08
N LEU A 257 -7.71 0.78 1.72
CA LEU A 257 -7.01 1.02 0.46
C LEU A 257 -5.57 0.51 0.56
N ALA A 258 -4.88 0.42 -0.58
CA ALA A 258 -3.45 0.13 -0.63
C ALA A 258 -2.66 1.29 -1.25
N ALA A 259 -1.39 1.42 -0.87
CA ALA A 259 -0.49 2.41 -1.44
C ALA A 259 0.90 1.85 -1.74
N ALA A 260 1.55 2.42 -2.73
CA ALA A 260 2.93 2.13 -3.09
C ALA A 260 3.62 3.39 -3.65
N ALA A 261 4.94 3.47 -3.54
CA ALA A 261 5.72 4.56 -4.10
C ALA A 261 6.43 4.12 -5.39
N HIS A 262 6.45 5.01 -6.39
CA HIS A 262 7.29 4.84 -7.58
C HIS A 262 7.60 6.21 -8.20
N GLY A 263 8.84 6.41 -8.67
CA GLY A 263 9.25 7.64 -9.36
C GLY A 263 9.02 8.92 -8.53
N GLY A 264 9.16 8.83 -7.19
CA GLY A 264 8.91 9.97 -6.30
C GLY A 264 7.43 10.30 -6.06
N CYS A 265 6.49 9.53 -6.58
CA CYS A 265 5.05 9.71 -6.44
C CYS A 265 4.41 8.62 -5.55
N LEU A 266 3.26 8.96 -4.96
CA LEU A 266 2.43 8.04 -4.18
C LEU A 266 1.28 7.53 -5.04
N TYR A 267 1.18 6.22 -5.19
CA TYR A 267 0.11 5.53 -5.91
C TYR A 267 -0.86 4.89 -4.92
N VAL A 268 -2.16 5.03 -5.14
CA VAL A 268 -3.21 4.57 -4.22
C VAL A 268 -4.28 3.80 -4.98
N PHE A 269 -4.77 2.69 -4.41
CA PHE A 269 -5.64 1.74 -5.08
C PHE A 269 -6.78 1.27 -4.20
N GLY A 270 -7.98 1.14 -4.77
CA GLY A 270 -9.11 0.45 -4.19
C GLY A 270 -9.58 1.01 -2.85
N GLY A 271 -10.08 0.14 -2.00
CA GLY A 271 -10.70 0.47 -0.72
C GLY A 271 -12.20 0.24 -0.71
N GLU A 272 -12.83 0.50 0.42
CA GLU A 272 -14.27 0.37 0.58
C GLU A 272 -14.88 1.54 1.35
N GLN A 273 -16.19 1.64 1.28
CA GLN A 273 -17.02 2.57 2.05
C GLN A 273 -18.18 1.82 2.66
N TRP A 274 -18.52 2.15 3.92
CA TRP A 274 -19.64 1.59 4.63
C TRP A 274 -20.85 2.55 4.67
N VAL A 275 -20.56 3.84 4.73
CA VAL A 275 -21.56 4.91 4.81
C VAL A 275 -21.21 6.05 3.86
N PRO A 276 -22.19 6.75 3.25
CA PRO A 276 -23.63 6.59 3.40
C PRO A 276 -24.19 5.32 2.76
N GLU A 277 -23.49 4.73 1.81
CA GLU A 277 -23.82 3.47 1.12
C GLU A 277 -22.60 2.54 1.06
N GLN A 278 -22.86 1.25 1.00
CA GLN A 278 -21.79 0.26 0.87
C GLN A 278 -21.24 0.25 -0.55
N LYS A 279 -19.92 0.40 -0.67
CA LYS A 279 -19.22 0.43 -1.96
C LYS A 279 -17.80 -0.11 -1.82
N VAL A 280 -17.35 -0.87 -2.81
CA VAL A 280 -15.93 -1.21 -3.03
C VAL A 280 -15.45 -0.39 -4.21
N PHE A 281 -14.28 0.24 -4.08
CA PHE A 281 -13.75 1.15 -5.07
C PHE A 281 -12.82 0.43 -6.07
N ASP A 282 -12.93 0.85 -7.33
CA ASP A 282 -11.99 0.55 -8.41
C ASP A 282 -11.04 1.71 -8.70
N SER A 283 -11.19 2.82 -7.98
CA SER A 283 -10.38 4.02 -8.22
C SER A 283 -8.90 3.78 -7.94
N ALA A 284 -8.08 4.33 -8.83
CA ALA A 284 -6.64 4.39 -8.67
C ALA A 284 -6.19 5.84 -8.86
N TRP A 285 -5.31 6.31 -7.97
CA TRP A 285 -4.84 7.68 -7.93
C TRP A 285 -3.33 7.74 -7.86
N VAL A 286 -2.75 8.80 -8.37
CA VAL A 286 -1.35 9.15 -8.13
C VAL A 286 -1.25 10.58 -7.59
N TYR A 287 -0.48 10.73 -6.53
CA TYR A 287 -0.13 12.01 -5.92
C TYR A 287 1.34 12.34 -6.20
N ASP A 288 1.57 13.56 -6.66
CA ASP A 288 2.89 14.11 -6.90
C ASP A 288 3.27 15.09 -5.78
N PRO A 289 4.22 14.72 -4.89
CA PRO A 289 4.65 15.60 -3.81
C PRO A 289 5.31 16.90 -4.26
N ALA A 290 5.88 16.95 -5.47
CA ALA A 290 6.54 18.15 -5.98
C ALA A 290 5.54 19.25 -6.35
N THR A 291 4.33 18.88 -6.73
CA THR A 291 3.27 19.80 -7.13
C THR A 291 2.10 19.87 -6.16
N ASP A 292 2.07 19.00 -5.13
CA ASP A 292 0.97 18.80 -4.18
C ASP A 292 -0.36 18.52 -4.91
N ARG A 293 -0.35 17.64 -5.92
CA ARG A 293 -1.52 17.38 -6.78
C ARG A 293 -1.79 15.90 -6.99
N TRP A 294 -3.09 15.58 -7.08
CA TRP A 294 -3.62 14.27 -7.42
C TRP A 294 -4.00 14.18 -8.90
N ARG A 295 -3.81 13.00 -9.48
CA ARG A 295 -4.31 12.63 -10.83
C ARG A 295 -4.97 11.26 -10.76
N ALA A 296 -6.04 11.06 -11.53
CA ALA A 296 -6.62 9.74 -11.74
C ALA A 296 -5.71 8.88 -12.62
N LEU A 297 -5.70 7.59 -12.33
CA LEU A 297 -5.09 6.53 -13.13
C LEU A 297 -6.17 5.66 -13.77
N PRO A 298 -5.84 4.78 -14.73
CA PRO A 298 -6.77 3.74 -15.16
C PRO A 298 -7.29 2.95 -13.96
N SER A 299 -8.61 2.79 -13.87
CA SER A 299 -9.28 2.05 -12.78
C SER A 299 -8.70 0.67 -12.58
N LEU A 300 -8.68 0.23 -11.32
CA LEU A 300 -8.34 -1.15 -10.94
C LEU A 300 -9.33 -2.11 -11.62
N PRO A 301 -8.87 -3.11 -12.39
CA PRO A 301 -9.78 -3.99 -13.16
C PRO A 301 -10.78 -4.74 -12.29
N THR A 302 -10.36 -5.13 -11.07
CA THR A 302 -11.24 -5.75 -10.08
C THR A 302 -11.35 -4.84 -8.86
N PRO A 303 -12.51 -4.22 -8.57
CA PRO A 303 -12.71 -3.43 -7.36
C PRO A 303 -12.45 -4.27 -6.10
N ARG A 304 -11.59 -3.77 -5.19
CA ARG A 304 -11.19 -4.51 -3.97
C ARG A 304 -10.82 -3.58 -2.83
N HIS A 305 -10.98 -4.07 -1.60
CA HIS A 305 -10.49 -3.44 -0.37
C HIS A 305 -9.64 -4.44 0.43
N GLY A 306 -8.94 -3.99 1.46
CA GLY A 306 -8.07 -4.86 2.25
C GLY A 306 -7.01 -5.56 1.40
N LEU A 307 -6.67 -4.95 0.27
CA LEU A 307 -5.68 -5.39 -0.71
C LEU A 307 -4.30 -4.89 -0.30
N GLY A 308 -3.25 -5.53 -0.80
CA GLY A 308 -1.89 -5.05 -0.65
C GLY A 308 -1.33 -4.45 -1.93
N ALA A 309 -0.42 -3.47 -1.83
CA ALA A 309 0.33 -2.95 -2.97
C ALA A 309 1.83 -2.92 -2.70
N ALA A 310 2.64 -3.27 -3.70
CA ALA A 310 4.10 -3.28 -3.60
C ALA A 310 4.74 -2.97 -4.96
N THR A 311 5.80 -2.19 -4.95
CA THR A 311 6.53 -1.79 -6.17
C THR A 311 7.79 -2.61 -6.36
N VAL A 312 7.95 -3.23 -7.54
CA VAL A 312 9.21 -3.85 -7.97
C VAL A 312 9.55 -3.36 -9.39
N GLY A 313 10.67 -2.69 -9.53
CA GLY A 313 11.05 -2.04 -10.79
C GLY A 313 10.01 -0.97 -11.21
N ASN A 314 9.56 -1.02 -12.46
CA ASN A 314 8.52 -0.14 -13.00
C ASN A 314 7.10 -0.76 -12.90
N ARG A 315 6.86 -1.66 -11.95
CA ARG A 315 5.58 -2.38 -11.78
C ARG A 315 5.07 -2.23 -10.35
N ILE A 316 3.80 -1.88 -10.21
CA ILE A 316 3.11 -1.90 -8.94
C ILE A 316 2.18 -3.11 -8.93
N HIS A 317 2.44 -4.03 -8.02
CA HIS A 317 1.69 -5.26 -7.81
C HIS A 317 0.58 -5.00 -6.79
N VAL A 318 -0.67 -5.30 -7.15
CA VAL A 318 -1.85 -5.15 -6.30
C VAL A 318 -2.45 -6.52 -6.06
N ILE A 319 -2.43 -6.97 -4.80
CA ILE A 319 -2.54 -8.39 -4.42
C ILE A 319 -3.69 -8.60 -3.44
N GLY A 320 -4.47 -9.67 -3.67
CA GLY A 320 -5.53 -10.12 -2.77
C GLY A 320 -6.64 -9.10 -2.56
N GLY A 321 -7.22 -9.10 -1.38
CA GLY A 321 -8.30 -8.20 -1.00
C GLY A 321 -9.70 -8.79 -1.17
N GLY A 322 -10.71 -8.13 -0.57
CA GLY A 322 -12.11 -8.47 -0.65
C GLY A 322 -12.81 -7.79 -1.82
N THR A 323 -13.64 -8.52 -2.56
CA THR A 323 -14.39 -8.01 -3.72
C THR A 323 -15.76 -7.44 -3.37
N ARG A 324 -16.17 -7.52 -2.10
CA ARG A 324 -17.39 -6.90 -1.54
C ARG A 324 -17.04 -6.25 -0.21
N VAL A 325 -17.88 -5.32 0.22
CA VAL A 325 -17.72 -4.64 1.51
C VAL A 325 -17.74 -5.65 2.65
N GLY A 326 -16.81 -5.51 3.59
CA GLY A 326 -16.68 -6.34 4.78
C GLY A 326 -15.73 -7.51 4.65
N GLY A 327 -15.70 -8.35 5.68
CA GLY A 327 -14.72 -9.42 5.86
C GLY A 327 -14.90 -10.66 5.00
N ASP A 328 -15.97 -10.78 4.21
CA ASP A 328 -16.21 -11.91 3.32
C ASP A 328 -15.76 -11.61 1.88
N HIS A 329 -15.69 -12.64 1.04
CA HIS A 329 -15.29 -12.52 -0.37
C HIS A 329 -13.81 -12.17 -0.62
N ALA A 330 -12.91 -12.71 0.19
CA ALA A 330 -11.46 -12.65 -0.07
C ALA A 330 -11.11 -13.25 -1.44
N SER A 331 -10.09 -12.69 -2.09
CA SER A 331 -9.68 -13.08 -3.44
C SER A 331 -8.20 -13.47 -3.52
N VAL A 332 -7.85 -14.17 -4.60
CA VAL A 332 -6.46 -14.49 -5.00
C VAL A 332 -5.95 -13.54 -6.09
N VAL A 333 -6.74 -12.52 -6.44
CA VAL A 333 -6.46 -11.63 -7.56
C VAL A 333 -5.12 -10.93 -7.38
N HIS A 334 -4.32 -10.96 -8.45
CA HIS A 334 -3.05 -10.26 -8.54
C HIS A 334 -3.02 -9.48 -9.85
N GLU A 335 -3.15 -8.18 -9.76
CA GLU A 335 -3.11 -7.25 -10.88
C GLU A 335 -1.86 -6.39 -10.77
N VAL A 336 -1.30 -6.02 -11.92
CA VAL A 336 -0.03 -5.30 -12.00
C VAL A 336 -0.20 -4.05 -12.85
N LEU A 337 0.00 -2.89 -12.26
CA LEU A 337 0.09 -1.64 -12.99
C LEU A 337 1.51 -1.48 -13.53
N VAL A 338 1.65 -1.59 -14.85
CA VAL A 338 2.91 -1.36 -15.55
C VAL A 338 3.03 0.13 -15.86
N LEU A 339 4.06 0.76 -15.31
CA LEU A 339 4.36 2.17 -15.50
C LEU A 339 5.29 2.34 -16.71
N SER A 340 5.11 3.43 -17.46
CA SER A 340 6.02 3.77 -18.56
C SER A 340 7.30 4.39 -18.01
N ASP A 341 8.43 4.15 -18.68
CA ASP A 341 9.75 4.71 -18.30
C ASP A 341 9.78 6.26 -18.33
N ALA A 342 8.76 6.91 -18.89
CA ALA A 342 8.61 8.37 -18.93
C ALA A 342 8.04 8.97 -17.61
N MET A 343 7.75 8.15 -16.60
CA MET A 343 7.24 8.60 -15.28
C MET A 343 8.30 8.49 -14.17
N THR A 344 9.55 8.27 -14.52
CA THR A 344 10.72 8.25 -13.61
C THR A 344 11.43 9.60 -13.58
#